data_6c051778131c869993bb49ecdbbf3036
#
_entry.id   6c051778131c869993bb49ecdbbf3036
#
_cell.length_a   1.000
_cell.length_b   1.000
_cell.length_c   1.000
_cell.angle_alpha   90.00
_cell.angle_beta   90.00
_cell.angle_gamma   90.00
#
_symmetry.space_group_name_H-M   'P 1'
#
loop_
_entity.id
_entity.type
_entity.pdbx_description
1 polymer ?
#
loop_
_entity_poly.entity_id
_entity_poly.type
_entity_poly.pdbx_seq_one_letter_code
_entity_poly.pdbx_strand_id
1 'polypeptide(L)'
;MSRRSLWVTLLLTVAVAWGSLAGVLSAGWTPKLGLDLQGGFSMVLTAPEGTDSAVLDKAVEIMRQRIEGLGSVQEPEISVQGDRSIQVQLPGVKDRERALQAVGTTGELSFRPVLDIQSAISPAFLDGTLPLPEELQPPDTTTTTTAGEDTSSTSSTTTTTTTTTLPPVIPDNIDPATGLTIVDNPDETSYLQDDSGLYYKVGPAFLTGADVTGARAGYSGVQIGSSGGGWTVDPEFTGDGNKLFEDATAQLSQFPVGDPQRSMAIVVDGTVISAPTIASDVAAGEGIPGDTVVITIGSSDNAEAEAADLATILRYGALPTTFTRDRVESVSASLGSDSLRAGLLAGLGGLALVAIALVLYYRALGLAAIAGFSVFGSLLIVLIILLGRFQGTTLTLAGVTGIIVSVGITADSYIVFFERIKEEHRKGRRLRQSVDTGFKRAFHTILTADTVTFAGSILLWLLAIGPVKGFAITLGIATVVDVMVAYFFTRPAVMLLVRGRFGEGGRLSVRGAMGRDTHEIEGAVT
;
A
#
# COMPACT_ATOMS: atom_id res chain seq x y z
N MET A 1 -25.15 17.79 -40.52
CA MET A 1 -25.92 17.93 -39.27
C MET A 1 -26.76 19.20 -39.29
N SER A 2 -28.02 19.14 -38.83
CA SER A 2 -28.85 20.32 -38.66
C SER A 2 -28.33 21.23 -37.54
N ARG A 3 -28.69 22.55 -37.59
CA ARG A 3 -28.27 23.48 -36.52
C ARG A 3 -28.77 23.04 -35.16
N ARG A 4 -29.99 22.47 -35.08
CA ARG A 4 -30.57 21.93 -33.83
C ARG A 4 -29.76 20.76 -33.30
N SER A 5 -29.35 19.81 -34.16
CA SER A 5 -28.54 18.67 -33.76
C SER A 5 -27.18 19.07 -33.17
N LEU A 6 -26.50 20.09 -33.78
CA LEU A 6 -25.23 20.60 -33.26
C LEU A 6 -25.36 21.23 -31.87
N TRP A 7 -26.43 22.04 -31.65
CA TRP A 7 -26.71 22.61 -30.34
C TRP A 7 -27.05 21.53 -29.29
N VAL A 8 -27.86 20.55 -29.66
CA VAL A 8 -28.22 19.44 -28.76
C VAL A 8 -26.97 18.66 -28.35
N THR A 9 -26.12 18.28 -29.27
CA THR A 9 -24.88 17.55 -28.98
C THR A 9 -23.97 18.36 -28.06
N LEU A 10 -23.73 19.65 -28.39
CA LEU A 10 -22.85 20.51 -27.61
C LEU A 10 -23.38 20.72 -26.21
N LEU A 11 -24.67 21.08 -26.06
CA LEU A 11 -25.28 21.31 -24.74
C LEU A 11 -25.33 20.04 -23.90
N LEU A 12 -25.61 18.88 -24.51
CA LEU A 12 -25.59 17.61 -23.83
C LEU A 12 -24.18 17.29 -23.31
N THR A 13 -23.14 17.47 -24.13
CA THR A 13 -21.75 17.21 -23.73
C THR A 13 -21.34 18.15 -22.58
N VAL A 14 -21.67 19.44 -22.65
CA VAL A 14 -21.37 20.40 -21.59
C VAL A 14 -22.16 20.05 -20.31
N ALA A 15 -23.45 19.71 -20.45
CA ALA A 15 -24.27 19.33 -19.30
C ALA A 15 -23.76 18.04 -18.63
N VAL A 16 -23.33 17.06 -19.40
CA VAL A 16 -22.71 15.84 -18.86
C VAL A 16 -21.40 16.19 -18.15
N ALA A 17 -20.50 16.93 -18.79
CA ALA A 17 -19.20 17.26 -18.23
C ALA A 17 -19.30 18.08 -16.94
N TRP A 18 -19.97 19.21 -16.99
CA TRP A 18 -20.10 20.12 -15.83
C TRP A 18 -21.13 19.62 -14.83
N GLY A 19 -22.20 18.97 -15.28
CA GLY A 19 -23.23 18.39 -14.42
C GLY A 19 -22.68 17.23 -13.59
N SER A 20 -21.88 16.32 -14.21
CA SER A 20 -21.22 15.24 -13.47
C SER A 20 -20.18 15.77 -12.49
N LEU A 21 -19.38 16.78 -12.88
CA LEU A 21 -18.43 17.42 -11.98
C LEU A 21 -19.14 18.06 -10.78
N ALA A 22 -20.20 18.83 -11.03
CA ALA A 22 -20.98 19.43 -9.95
C ALA A 22 -21.61 18.37 -9.05
N GLY A 23 -22.13 17.28 -9.62
CA GLY A 23 -22.69 16.16 -8.87
C GLY A 23 -21.67 15.48 -7.96
N VAL A 24 -20.47 15.18 -8.48
CA VAL A 24 -19.40 14.56 -7.73
C VAL A 24 -18.90 15.47 -6.60
N LEU A 25 -18.71 16.76 -6.88
CA LEU A 25 -18.28 17.74 -5.87
C LEU A 25 -19.35 18.01 -4.81
N SER A 26 -20.63 18.05 -5.19
CA SER A 26 -21.73 18.23 -4.23
C SER A 26 -21.91 17.00 -3.33
N ALA A 27 -21.53 15.81 -3.80
CA ALA A 27 -21.47 14.59 -3.01
C ALA A 27 -20.24 14.54 -2.07
N GLY A 28 -19.38 15.57 -2.08
CA GLY A 28 -18.16 15.63 -1.27
C GLY A 28 -17.05 14.66 -1.74
N TRP A 29 -17.15 14.13 -2.95
CA TRP A 29 -16.15 13.20 -3.46
C TRP A 29 -14.92 13.95 -3.97
N THR A 30 -13.76 13.55 -3.47
CA THR A 30 -12.45 14.09 -3.89
C THR A 30 -11.60 12.97 -4.49
N PRO A 31 -10.61 13.30 -5.35
CA PRO A 31 -9.67 12.29 -5.83
C PRO A 31 -8.85 11.75 -4.66
N LYS A 32 -8.69 10.43 -4.60
CA LYS A 32 -7.79 9.78 -3.65
C LYS A 32 -6.36 10.05 -4.06
N LEU A 33 -5.55 10.57 -3.13
CA LEU A 33 -4.16 10.90 -3.39
C LEU A 33 -3.25 9.74 -2.97
N GLY A 34 -2.22 9.45 -3.75
CA GLY A 34 -1.21 8.45 -3.44
C GLY A 34 -0.20 8.92 -2.38
N LEU A 35 0.66 7.99 -1.99
CA LEU A 35 1.70 8.19 -0.97
C LEU A 35 2.59 9.40 -1.25
N ASP A 36 3.00 9.59 -2.48
CA ASP A 36 3.87 10.66 -2.96
C ASP A 36 3.23 12.06 -2.88
N LEU A 37 1.91 12.16 -2.74
CA LEU A 37 1.16 13.42 -2.61
C LEU A 37 0.63 13.69 -1.21
N GLN A 38 0.28 12.63 -0.45
CA GLN A 38 -0.22 12.76 0.94
C GLN A 38 0.88 12.61 1.98
N GLY A 39 2.02 12.00 1.59
CA GLY A 39 2.99 11.49 2.54
C GLY A 39 2.52 10.19 3.18
N GLY A 40 3.35 9.60 4.01
CA GLY A 40 3.13 8.31 4.64
C GLY A 40 4.37 7.43 4.49
N PHE A 41 4.20 6.13 4.47
CA PHE A 41 5.31 5.22 4.24
C PHE A 41 4.96 4.05 3.31
N SER A 42 6.00 3.53 2.67
CA SER A 42 5.96 2.35 1.82
C SER A 42 6.95 1.33 2.37
N MET A 43 6.58 0.06 2.34
CA MET A 43 7.49 -1.02 2.65
C MET A 43 7.38 -2.11 1.58
N VAL A 44 8.49 -2.82 1.41
CA VAL A 44 8.55 -4.05 0.61
C VAL A 44 8.83 -5.21 1.56
N LEU A 45 7.96 -6.18 1.53
CA LEU A 45 8.02 -7.41 2.29
C LEU A 45 8.34 -8.55 1.33
N THR A 46 9.31 -9.39 1.65
CA THR A 46 9.73 -10.50 0.79
C THR A 46 9.48 -11.83 1.50
N ALA A 47 8.75 -12.71 0.83
CA ALA A 47 8.50 -14.07 1.29
C ALA A 47 9.70 -14.99 1.01
N PRO A 48 9.82 -16.13 1.71
CA PRO A 48 10.82 -17.15 1.42
C PRO A 48 10.76 -17.66 -0.03
N GLU A 49 11.87 -18.26 -0.48
CA GLU A 49 11.93 -18.87 -1.82
C GLU A 49 10.96 -20.04 -1.93
N GLY A 50 10.24 -20.10 -3.06
CA GLY A 50 9.27 -21.17 -3.31
C GLY A 50 7.87 -20.91 -2.76
N THR A 51 7.59 -19.72 -2.23
CA THR A 51 6.23 -19.35 -1.78
C THR A 51 5.27 -19.29 -2.98
N ASP A 52 4.13 -19.97 -2.87
CA ASP A 52 3.08 -19.96 -3.90
C ASP A 52 2.40 -18.58 -4.00
N SER A 53 2.02 -18.19 -5.21
CA SER A 53 1.26 -16.96 -5.45
C SER A 53 -0.06 -16.88 -4.68
N ALA A 54 -0.74 -18.01 -4.49
CA ALA A 54 -1.96 -18.08 -3.69
C ALA A 54 -1.73 -17.72 -2.21
N VAL A 55 -0.55 -18.06 -1.67
CA VAL A 55 -0.12 -17.69 -0.33
C VAL A 55 0.10 -16.17 -0.23
N LEU A 56 0.72 -15.57 -1.26
CA LEU A 56 0.93 -14.11 -1.33
C LEU A 56 -0.40 -13.35 -1.42
N ASP A 57 -1.34 -13.84 -2.23
CA ASP A 57 -2.67 -13.21 -2.35
C ASP A 57 -3.43 -13.28 -1.02
N LYS A 58 -3.34 -14.40 -0.32
CA LYS A 58 -3.91 -14.55 1.03
C LYS A 58 -3.27 -13.60 2.03
N ALA A 59 -1.95 -13.45 1.99
CA ALA A 59 -1.23 -12.52 2.85
C ALA A 59 -1.64 -11.07 2.60
N VAL A 60 -1.78 -10.66 1.33
CA VAL A 60 -2.27 -9.32 0.94
C VAL A 60 -3.65 -9.05 1.54
N GLU A 61 -4.55 -10.03 1.50
CA GLU A 61 -5.89 -9.88 2.05
C GLU A 61 -5.86 -9.70 3.57
N ILE A 62 -5.09 -10.52 4.30
CA ILE A 62 -4.93 -10.42 5.76
C ILE A 62 -4.28 -9.07 6.13
N MET A 63 -3.19 -8.67 5.46
CA MET A 63 -2.53 -7.38 5.69
C MET A 63 -3.49 -6.20 5.49
N ARG A 64 -4.32 -6.25 4.45
CA ARG A 64 -5.35 -5.24 4.19
C ARG A 64 -6.35 -5.15 5.33
N GLN A 65 -6.89 -6.28 5.76
CA GLN A 65 -7.88 -6.35 6.84
C GLN A 65 -7.31 -5.86 8.17
N ARG A 66 -6.05 -6.20 8.49
CA ARG A 66 -5.37 -5.71 9.68
C ARG A 66 -5.21 -4.19 9.68
N ILE A 67 -4.77 -3.61 8.55
CA ILE A 67 -4.58 -2.16 8.43
C ILE A 67 -5.91 -1.41 8.49
N GLU A 68 -6.94 -1.91 7.82
CA GLU A 68 -8.29 -1.33 7.87
C GLU A 68 -8.88 -1.43 9.29
N GLY A 69 -8.60 -2.53 10.00
CA GLY A 69 -9.00 -2.73 11.40
C GLY A 69 -8.37 -1.76 12.39
N LEU A 70 -7.19 -1.22 12.11
CA LEU A 70 -6.55 -0.18 12.92
C LEU A 70 -7.26 1.19 12.87
N GLY A 71 -8.17 1.39 11.91
CA GLY A 71 -8.99 2.60 11.78
C GLY A 71 -8.22 3.89 11.47
N SER A 72 -6.89 3.85 11.40
CA SER A 72 -6.02 5.00 11.23
C SER A 72 -5.58 5.24 9.79
N VAL A 73 -5.87 4.33 8.88
CA VAL A 73 -5.41 4.35 7.49
C VAL A 73 -6.58 4.49 6.54
N GLN A 74 -6.60 5.56 5.76
CA GLN A 74 -7.53 5.71 4.65
C GLN A 74 -6.95 4.98 3.42
N GLU A 75 -7.38 3.73 3.21
CA GLU A 75 -7.13 2.95 1.99
C GLU A 75 -5.66 2.59 1.74
N PRO A 76 -5.19 1.49 2.36
CA PRO A 76 -3.87 0.95 2.09
C PRO A 76 -3.79 0.41 0.64
N GLU A 77 -2.70 0.71 -0.06
CA GLU A 77 -2.41 0.10 -1.35
C GLU A 77 -1.42 -1.04 -1.14
N ILE A 78 -1.93 -2.27 -1.20
CA ILE A 78 -1.14 -3.49 -1.01
C ILE A 78 -1.21 -4.31 -2.30
N SER A 79 -0.05 -4.63 -2.86
CA SER A 79 0.05 -5.37 -4.12
C SER A 79 1.25 -6.31 -4.14
N VAL A 80 1.07 -7.48 -4.77
CA VAL A 80 2.17 -8.39 -5.05
C VAL A 80 3.07 -7.79 -6.13
N GLN A 81 4.38 -7.81 -5.90
CA GLN A 81 5.41 -7.37 -6.84
C GLN A 81 6.36 -8.52 -7.18
N GLY A 82 6.42 -8.89 -8.47
CA GLY A 82 7.19 -10.06 -8.89
C GLY A 82 6.64 -11.35 -8.30
N ASP A 83 7.52 -12.30 -8.03
CA ASP A 83 7.12 -13.67 -7.67
C ASP A 83 7.01 -13.90 -6.16
N ARG A 84 7.59 -13.04 -5.31
CA ARG A 84 7.67 -13.25 -3.85
C ARG A 84 7.62 -12.01 -2.99
N SER A 85 7.44 -10.83 -3.57
CA SER A 85 7.44 -9.60 -2.79
C SER A 85 6.05 -8.97 -2.74
N ILE A 86 5.73 -8.36 -1.61
CA ILE A 86 4.50 -7.58 -1.40
C ILE A 86 4.91 -6.14 -1.12
N GLN A 87 4.42 -5.21 -1.92
CA GLN A 87 4.54 -3.79 -1.65
C GLN A 87 3.32 -3.32 -0.88
N VAL A 88 3.58 -2.68 0.24
CA VAL A 88 2.57 -2.05 1.10
C VAL A 88 2.81 -0.55 1.10
N GLN A 89 1.81 0.23 0.69
CA GLN A 89 1.84 1.69 0.73
C GLN A 89 0.72 2.19 1.62
N LEU A 90 1.08 3.01 2.59
CA LEU A 90 0.16 3.51 3.62
C LEU A 90 0.16 5.04 3.59
N PRO A 91 -0.65 5.66 2.70
CA PRO A 91 -0.74 7.11 2.60
C PRO A 91 -1.42 7.71 3.85
N GLY A 92 -0.90 8.84 4.31
CA GLY A 92 -1.47 9.61 5.40
C GLY A 92 -1.28 9.05 6.81
N VAL A 93 -0.57 7.93 6.96
CA VAL A 93 -0.29 7.32 8.27
C VAL A 93 0.72 8.15 9.03
N LYS A 94 0.37 8.50 10.27
CA LYS A 94 1.22 9.28 11.18
C LYS A 94 2.05 8.37 12.09
N ASP A 95 1.46 7.28 12.55
CA ASP A 95 2.11 6.31 13.42
C ASP A 95 2.70 5.16 12.60
N ARG A 96 3.98 5.33 12.31
CA ARG A 96 4.76 4.39 11.50
C ARG A 96 4.94 3.06 12.21
N GLU A 97 5.33 3.10 13.51
CA GLU A 97 5.68 1.90 14.25
C GLU A 97 4.49 0.96 14.38
N ARG A 98 3.34 1.51 14.74
CA ARG A 98 2.09 0.76 14.86
C ARG A 98 1.67 0.09 13.55
N ALA A 99 1.77 0.81 12.44
CA ALA A 99 1.43 0.25 11.14
C ALA A 99 2.47 -0.78 10.64
N LEU A 100 3.77 -0.59 10.99
CA LEU A 100 4.82 -1.57 10.72
C LEU A 100 4.62 -2.87 11.50
N GLN A 101 4.17 -2.78 12.74
CA GLN A 101 3.83 -3.95 13.56
C GLN A 101 2.65 -4.71 12.94
N ALA A 102 1.55 -4.02 12.63
CA ALA A 102 0.36 -4.66 12.08
C ALA A 102 0.59 -5.45 10.78
N VAL A 103 1.52 -4.98 9.94
CA VAL A 103 1.82 -5.60 8.64
C VAL A 103 3.00 -6.56 8.71
N GLY A 104 3.98 -6.25 9.55
CA GLY A 104 5.26 -6.96 9.59
C GLY A 104 5.30 -8.14 10.54
N THR A 105 4.33 -8.27 11.44
CA THR A 105 4.21 -9.40 12.35
C THR A 105 3.45 -10.53 11.68
N THR A 106 3.96 -11.75 11.83
CA THR A 106 3.26 -12.94 11.33
C THR A 106 1.92 -13.08 12.03
N GLY A 107 1.88 -12.67 13.33
CA GLY A 107 0.70 -12.80 14.18
C GLY A 107 0.41 -14.26 14.49
N GLU A 108 1.46 -15.06 14.52
CA GLU A 108 1.35 -16.47 14.92
C GLU A 108 1.07 -16.54 16.42
N LEU A 109 -0.17 -16.91 16.74
CA LEU A 109 -0.64 -17.07 18.11
C LEU A 109 -0.50 -18.52 18.53
N SER A 110 0.06 -18.73 19.73
CA SER A 110 0.03 -20.02 20.39
C SER A 110 -0.26 -19.87 21.89
N PHE A 111 -1.00 -20.85 22.44
CA PHE A 111 -1.20 -21.00 23.88
C PHE A 111 -0.39 -22.19 24.34
N ARG A 112 0.51 -21.97 25.28
CA ARG A 112 1.53 -22.96 25.69
C ARG A 112 1.57 -23.11 27.19
N PRO A 113 1.74 -24.33 27.74
CA PRO A 113 1.91 -24.50 29.16
C PRO A 113 3.26 -23.92 29.61
N VAL A 114 3.27 -23.17 30.70
CA VAL A 114 4.52 -22.71 31.31
C VAL A 114 5.11 -23.87 32.10
N LEU A 115 6.37 -24.21 31.83
CA LEU A 115 7.11 -25.26 32.54
C LEU A 115 8.00 -24.69 33.64
N ASP A 116 8.56 -23.49 33.39
CA ASP A 116 9.42 -22.79 34.34
C ASP A 116 9.50 -21.31 34.00
N ILE A 117 9.85 -20.46 34.97
CA ILE A 117 10.06 -19.03 34.80
C ILE A 117 11.45 -18.70 35.32
N GLN A 118 12.30 -18.15 34.46
CA GLN A 118 13.67 -17.79 34.79
C GLN A 118 13.88 -16.30 34.64
N SER A 119 14.44 -15.67 35.66
CA SER A 119 15.02 -14.33 35.49
C SER A 119 16.27 -14.42 34.61
N ALA A 120 16.55 -13.37 33.80
CA ALA A 120 17.69 -13.30 32.88
C ALA A 120 18.96 -13.95 33.46
N ILE A 121 19.62 -14.81 32.66
CA ILE A 121 20.83 -15.51 33.10
C ILE A 121 21.86 -14.48 33.52
N SER A 122 22.45 -14.71 34.70
CA SER A 122 23.50 -13.85 35.22
C SER A 122 24.61 -13.64 34.20
N PRO A 123 25.10 -12.41 34.00
CA PRO A 123 26.25 -12.11 33.14
C PRO A 123 27.46 -13.01 33.34
N ALA A 124 27.56 -13.67 34.49
CA ALA A 124 28.61 -14.63 34.85
C ALA A 124 28.65 -15.91 34.00
N PHE A 125 27.58 -16.24 33.29
CA PHE A 125 27.59 -17.30 32.28
C PHE A 125 28.12 -16.81 30.92
N LEU A 126 28.01 -15.52 30.62
CA LEU A 126 28.43 -14.93 29.38
C LEU A 126 29.92 -14.58 29.33
N ASP A 127 30.52 -14.29 30.50
CA ASP A 127 31.96 -14.00 30.63
C ASP A 127 32.80 -15.27 30.92
N GLY A 128 32.19 -16.46 30.95
CA GLY A 128 32.86 -17.74 31.14
C GLY A 128 33.29 -18.00 32.58
N THR A 129 32.83 -17.22 33.56
CA THR A 129 33.13 -17.42 34.99
C THR A 129 32.29 -18.53 35.62
N LEU A 130 31.15 -18.90 35.00
CA LEU A 130 30.32 -20.06 35.34
C LEU A 130 30.19 -20.99 34.13
N PRO A 131 30.21 -22.34 34.32
CA PRO A 131 29.97 -23.28 33.24
C PRO A 131 28.52 -23.17 32.74
N LEU A 132 28.34 -23.16 31.40
CA LEU A 132 27.03 -23.23 30.77
C LEU A 132 26.27 -24.47 31.27
N PRO A 133 24.94 -24.38 31.46
CA PRO A 133 24.11 -25.56 31.74
C PRO A 133 24.36 -26.67 30.72
N GLU A 134 24.28 -27.94 31.19
CA GLU A 134 24.62 -29.11 30.38
C GLU A 134 23.85 -29.19 29.04
N GLU A 135 22.64 -28.66 29.01
CA GLU A 135 21.77 -28.57 27.81
C GLU A 135 22.25 -27.56 26.74
N LEU A 136 23.12 -26.62 27.11
CA LEU A 136 23.66 -25.58 26.21
C LEU A 136 25.14 -25.81 25.87
N GLN A 137 25.75 -26.91 26.37
CA GLN A 137 27.12 -27.24 26.03
C GLN A 137 27.17 -27.87 24.61
N PRO A 138 28.09 -27.40 23.75
CA PRO A 138 28.27 -28.06 22.45
C PRO A 138 28.66 -29.53 22.70
N PRO A 139 28.18 -30.48 21.90
CA PRO A 139 28.50 -31.90 22.08
C PRO A 139 30.01 -32.10 22.07
N ASP A 140 30.52 -32.74 23.14
CA ASP A 140 31.93 -33.07 23.30
C ASP A 140 32.42 -33.83 22.06
N THR A 141 33.25 -33.21 21.24
CA THR A 141 33.95 -33.87 20.19
C THR A 141 35.11 -34.66 20.80
N THR A 142 34.86 -35.88 21.21
CA THR A 142 35.89 -36.81 21.69
C THR A 142 36.82 -37.13 20.51
N THR A 143 37.92 -36.42 20.42
CA THR A 143 39.00 -36.77 19.50
C THR A 143 39.76 -37.93 20.10
N THR A 144 39.49 -39.15 19.66
CA THR A 144 40.27 -40.34 19.98
C THR A 144 41.65 -40.21 19.34
N THR A 145 42.62 -39.77 20.12
CA THR A 145 44.03 -39.80 19.69
C THR A 145 44.57 -41.21 19.89
N THR A 146 44.70 -41.95 18.82
CA THR A 146 45.45 -43.24 18.82
C THR A 146 46.92 -42.91 19.00
N ALA A 147 47.48 -43.24 20.14
CA ALA A 147 48.90 -43.17 20.41
C ALA A 147 49.62 -44.29 19.66
N GLY A 148 50.42 -43.94 18.67
CA GLY A 148 51.44 -44.80 18.08
C GLY A 148 52.77 -44.57 18.76
N GLU A 149 53.29 -45.61 19.45
CA GLU A 149 54.67 -45.65 19.94
C GLU A 149 55.63 -45.63 18.76
N ASP A 150 56.62 -44.72 18.78
CA ASP A 150 57.99 -45.10 18.49
C ASP A 150 59.00 -43.98 18.88
N THR A 151 60.01 -44.48 19.51
CA THR A 151 61.23 -44.03 20.08
C THR A 151 62.02 -42.90 19.40
N SER A 152 62.64 -42.06 20.25
CA SER A 152 64.01 -41.51 20.21
C SER A 152 64.25 -40.12 19.66
N SER A 153 64.90 -39.39 20.57
CA SER A 153 65.89 -38.26 20.51
C SER A 153 65.40 -36.83 20.32
N THR A 154 65.54 -36.16 21.46
CA THR A 154 66.13 -34.80 21.74
C THR A 154 66.10 -33.79 20.61
N SER A 155 65.26 -32.77 20.72
CA SER A 155 65.62 -31.35 20.53
C SER A 155 64.50 -30.44 21.06
N SER A 156 64.83 -29.55 22.02
CA SER A 156 63.92 -28.57 22.59
C SER A 156 63.61 -27.50 21.56
N THR A 157 62.41 -27.50 21.00
CA THR A 157 61.86 -26.33 20.29
C THR A 157 60.57 -25.98 21.00
N THR A 158 60.57 -24.87 21.75
CA THR A 158 59.40 -24.26 22.34
C THR A 158 58.53 -23.69 21.21
N THR A 159 57.61 -24.49 20.72
CA THR A 159 56.59 -23.96 19.80
C THR A 159 55.47 -23.37 20.64
N THR A 160 55.43 -22.07 20.74
CA THR A 160 54.26 -21.34 21.28
C THR A 160 53.12 -21.53 20.27
N THR A 161 52.28 -22.52 20.51
CA THR A 161 51.02 -22.68 19.77
C THR A 161 50.07 -21.61 20.25
N THR A 162 50.00 -20.50 19.53
CA THR A 162 48.87 -19.56 19.67
C THR A 162 47.64 -20.27 19.17
N THR A 163 46.89 -20.88 20.07
CA THR A 163 45.55 -21.38 19.76
C THR A 163 44.67 -20.14 19.54
N THR A 164 44.50 -19.78 18.27
CA THR A 164 43.44 -18.83 17.90
C THR A 164 42.14 -19.60 18.10
N THR A 165 41.54 -19.48 19.27
CA THR A 165 40.15 -19.86 19.49
C THR A 165 39.31 -18.98 18.59
N LEU A 166 38.82 -19.53 17.48
CA LEU A 166 37.71 -18.93 16.74
C LEU A 166 36.59 -18.71 17.78
N PRO A 167 35.97 -17.54 17.80
CA PRO A 167 34.80 -17.34 18.64
C PRO A 167 33.81 -18.48 18.36
N PRO A 168 33.19 -19.06 19.39
CA PRO A 168 32.20 -20.12 19.19
C PRO A 168 31.16 -19.61 18.19
N VAL A 169 30.90 -20.38 17.15
CA VAL A 169 29.79 -20.11 16.23
C VAL A 169 28.53 -20.36 17.04
N ILE A 170 27.96 -19.30 17.58
CA ILE A 170 26.66 -19.33 18.24
C ILE A 170 25.66 -19.62 17.12
N PRO A 171 24.86 -20.70 17.20
CA PRO A 171 23.79 -20.91 16.23
C PRO A 171 22.87 -19.69 16.16
N ASP A 172 22.38 -19.35 14.95
CA ASP A 172 21.55 -18.16 14.72
C ASP A 172 20.24 -18.14 15.55
N ASN A 173 19.90 -19.27 16.17
CA ASN A 173 18.73 -19.45 17.01
C ASN A 173 19.00 -19.31 18.52
N ILE A 174 20.18 -18.89 18.94
CA ILE A 174 20.52 -18.64 20.35
C ILE A 174 20.78 -17.16 20.55
N ASP A 175 20.09 -16.56 21.51
CA ASP A 175 20.35 -15.18 21.95
C ASP A 175 21.80 -15.09 22.48
N PRO A 176 22.68 -14.32 21.83
CA PRO A 176 24.07 -14.17 22.28
C PRO A 176 24.19 -13.50 23.65
N ALA A 177 23.15 -12.77 24.09
CA ALA A 177 23.14 -12.12 25.41
C ALA A 177 22.73 -13.05 26.55
N THR A 178 21.92 -14.06 26.26
CA THR A 178 21.34 -14.94 27.28
C THR A 178 21.70 -16.41 27.11
N GLY A 179 22.19 -16.82 25.94
CA GLY A 179 22.50 -18.20 25.60
C GLY A 179 21.27 -19.11 25.46
N LEU A 180 20.04 -18.51 25.41
CA LEU A 180 18.79 -19.26 25.31
C LEU A 180 18.32 -19.32 23.85
N THR A 181 17.64 -20.41 23.51
CA THR A 181 17.08 -20.58 22.15
C THR A 181 15.87 -19.66 21.95
N ILE A 182 15.93 -18.78 20.97
CA ILE A 182 14.89 -17.78 20.64
C ILE A 182 13.91 -18.30 19.58
N VAL A 183 14.19 -19.44 18.95
CA VAL A 183 13.30 -19.97 17.91
C VAL A 183 12.05 -20.51 18.57
N ASP A 184 10.92 -19.86 18.31
CA ASP A 184 9.62 -20.39 18.66
C ASP A 184 9.27 -21.54 17.71
N ASN A 185 9.25 -22.75 18.26
CA ASN A 185 8.70 -23.92 17.60
C ASN A 185 7.44 -24.34 18.38
N PRO A 186 6.23 -24.13 17.83
CA PRO A 186 5.00 -24.49 18.55
C PRO A 186 4.90 -25.96 18.95
N ASP A 187 5.61 -26.85 18.25
CA ASP A 187 5.58 -28.29 18.51
C ASP A 187 6.60 -28.78 19.56
N GLU A 188 7.52 -27.90 19.98
CA GLU A 188 8.61 -28.25 20.88
C GLU A 188 8.69 -27.34 22.11
N THR A 189 9.45 -27.75 23.10
CA THR A 189 9.77 -26.91 24.28
C THR A 189 10.71 -25.78 23.85
N SER A 190 10.34 -24.53 24.14
CA SER A 190 11.09 -23.34 23.77
C SER A 190 11.28 -22.41 24.97
N TYR A 191 12.32 -21.56 24.90
CA TYR A 191 12.52 -20.46 25.83
C TYR A 191 12.12 -19.17 25.17
N LEU A 192 11.10 -18.51 25.68
CA LEU A 192 10.55 -17.28 25.12
C LEU A 192 10.62 -16.15 26.13
N GLN A 193 10.76 -14.93 25.65
CA GLN A 193 10.90 -13.74 26.48
C GLN A 193 9.61 -12.90 26.43
N ASP A 194 9.28 -12.23 27.53
CA ASP A 194 8.29 -11.16 27.54
C ASP A 194 8.96 -9.78 27.33
N ASP A 195 8.15 -8.73 27.18
CA ASP A 195 8.63 -7.36 27.02
C ASP A 195 9.38 -6.81 28.23
N SER A 196 9.26 -7.45 29.39
CA SER A 196 9.98 -7.09 30.63
C SER A 196 11.37 -7.73 30.75
N GLY A 197 11.69 -8.64 29.81
CA GLY A 197 12.95 -9.39 29.79
C GLY A 197 12.94 -10.65 30.65
N LEU A 198 11.78 -11.11 31.09
CA LEU A 198 11.60 -12.36 31.82
C LEU A 198 11.50 -13.53 30.83
N TYR A 199 12.20 -14.62 31.13
CA TYR A 199 12.19 -15.81 30.27
C TYR A 199 11.23 -16.86 30.80
N TYR A 200 10.45 -17.43 29.89
CA TYR A 200 9.51 -18.52 30.14
C TYR A 200 9.99 -19.77 29.40
N LYS A 201 10.20 -20.86 30.10
CA LYS A 201 10.31 -22.16 29.49
C LYS A 201 8.88 -22.66 29.22
N VAL A 202 8.51 -22.80 27.96
CA VAL A 202 7.16 -23.19 27.56
C VAL A 202 7.17 -24.55 26.87
N GLY A 203 6.14 -25.34 27.09
CA GLY A 203 5.95 -26.62 26.43
C GLY A 203 5.34 -26.47 25.03
N PRO A 204 5.02 -27.58 24.33
CA PRO A 204 4.31 -27.56 23.06
C PRO A 204 2.99 -26.82 23.15
N ALA A 205 2.60 -26.16 22.05
CA ALA A 205 1.33 -25.44 21.97
C ALA A 205 0.15 -26.41 22.00
N PHE A 206 -0.82 -26.13 22.85
CA PHE A 206 -2.07 -26.90 22.89
C PHE A 206 -3.21 -26.23 22.11
N LEU A 207 -3.03 -24.95 21.73
CA LEU A 207 -3.99 -24.17 20.94
C LEU A 207 -3.23 -23.14 20.13
N THR A 208 -3.66 -22.92 18.88
CA THR A 208 -3.01 -22.03 17.93
C THR A 208 -3.98 -20.98 17.40
N GLY A 209 -3.50 -20.02 16.63
CA GLY A 209 -4.32 -19.02 15.98
C GLY A 209 -5.39 -19.58 15.03
N ALA A 210 -5.23 -20.82 14.54
CA ALA A 210 -6.24 -21.49 13.72
C ALA A 210 -7.52 -21.84 14.51
N ASP A 211 -7.41 -21.94 15.84
CA ASP A 211 -8.51 -22.25 16.74
C ASP A 211 -9.26 -21.01 17.21
N VAL A 212 -8.80 -19.79 16.81
CA VAL A 212 -9.40 -18.50 17.16
C VAL A 212 -10.28 -18.02 15.99
N THR A 213 -11.54 -17.67 16.29
CA THR A 213 -12.51 -17.15 15.30
C THR A 213 -12.61 -15.64 15.32
N GLY A 214 -12.19 -15.00 16.42
CA GLY A 214 -12.24 -13.56 16.57
C GLY A 214 -11.64 -13.11 17.90
N ALA A 215 -11.51 -11.80 18.06
CA ALA A 215 -11.09 -11.20 19.33
C ALA A 215 -11.67 -9.80 19.45
N ARG A 216 -11.86 -9.34 20.71
CA ARG A 216 -12.34 -7.99 21.03
C ARG A 216 -11.47 -7.37 22.10
N ALA A 217 -11.08 -6.12 21.89
CA ALA A 217 -10.47 -5.32 22.96
C ALA A 217 -11.57 -4.69 23.82
N GLY A 218 -11.36 -4.66 25.11
CA GLY A 218 -12.28 -4.07 26.09
C GLY A 218 -11.53 -3.47 27.27
N TYR A 219 -12.21 -2.65 28.06
CA TYR A 219 -11.69 -2.15 29.32
C TYR A 219 -12.42 -2.81 30.48
N SER A 220 -11.71 -3.58 31.29
CA SER A 220 -12.27 -4.19 32.50
C SER A 220 -12.05 -3.25 33.68
N GLY A 221 -13.14 -2.70 34.21
CA GLY A 221 -13.10 -1.75 35.34
C GLY A 221 -12.73 -2.34 36.70
N VAL A 222 -12.90 -3.63 36.89
CA VAL A 222 -12.56 -4.34 38.15
C VAL A 222 -12.26 -5.80 37.84
N GLN A 223 -11.02 -6.22 38.01
CA GLN A 223 -10.72 -7.65 38.12
C GLN A 223 -10.81 -8.11 39.55
N ILE A 224 -11.45 -9.27 39.79
CA ILE A 224 -11.48 -9.92 41.09
C ILE A 224 -10.05 -10.33 41.44
N GLY A 225 -9.44 -9.58 42.37
CA GLY A 225 -8.08 -9.85 42.88
C GLY A 225 -6.99 -8.87 42.46
N SER A 226 -7.27 -7.84 41.65
CA SER A 226 -6.32 -6.76 41.33
C SER A 226 -6.86 -5.37 41.66
N SER A 227 -5.98 -4.48 42.10
CA SER A 227 -6.32 -3.15 42.63
C SER A 227 -6.53 -2.09 41.56
N GLY A 228 -6.81 -2.45 40.28
CA GLY A 228 -7.01 -1.50 39.20
C GLY A 228 -7.64 -2.13 37.97
N GLY A 229 -8.45 -1.37 37.26
CA GLY A 229 -8.94 -1.73 35.94
C GLY A 229 -7.79 -1.72 34.90
N GLY A 230 -7.96 -2.47 33.82
CA GLY A 230 -6.98 -2.56 32.73
C GLY A 230 -7.63 -2.89 31.39
N TRP A 231 -6.88 -2.68 30.31
CA TRP A 231 -7.28 -3.09 28.98
C TRP A 231 -7.12 -4.60 28.83
N THR A 232 -8.11 -5.22 28.21
CA THR A 232 -8.19 -6.68 28.02
C THR A 232 -8.50 -7.00 26.57
N VAL A 233 -8.14 -8.21 26.17
CA VAL A 233 -8.54 -8.80 24.89
C VAL A 233 -9.24 -10.11 25.17
N ASP A 234 -10.45 -10.25 24.66
CA ASP A 234 -11.29 -11.42 24.82
C ASP A 234 -11.29 -12.21 23.50
N PRO A 235 -10.53 -13.32 23.39
CA PRO A 235 -10.53 -14.16 22.19
C PRO A 235 -11.80 -15.03 22.14
N GLU A 236 -12.29 -15.25 20.91
CA GLU A 236 -13.39 -16.18 20.63
C GLU A 236 -12.81 -17.43 19.95
N PHE A 237 -13.00 -18.60 20.52
CA PHE A 237 -12.48 -19.86 19.98
C PHE A 237 -13.49 -20.59 19.11
N THR A 238 -12.99 -21.50 18.26
CA THR A 238 -13.81 -22.51 17.58
C THR A 238 -14.42 -23.49 18.59
N GLY A 239 -15.40 -24.27 18.18
CA GLY A 239 -15.98 -25.30 19.07
C GLY A 239 -14.96 -26.35 19.52
N ASP A 240 -13.98 -26.69 18.70
CA ASP A 240 -12.89 -27.60 19.05
C ASP A 240 -11.80 -26.88 19.88
N GLY A 241 -11.50 -25.60 19.56
CA GLY A 241 -10.62 -24.76 20.35
C GLY A 241 -11.09 -24.58 21.79
N ASN A 242 -12.40 -24.39 22.02
CA ASN A 242 -12.98 -24.34 23.36
C ASN A 242 -12.70 -25.60 24.17
N LYS A 243 -12.83 -26.79 23.58
CA LYS A 243 -12.53 -28.07 24.26
C LYS A 243 -11.05 -28.22 24.53
N LEU A 244 -10.18 -27.88 23.56
CA LEU A 244 -8.72 -27.92 23.76
C LEU A 244 -8.31 -27.01 24.91
N PHE A 245 -8.91 -25.82 25.00
CA PHE A 245 -8.65 -24.88 26.08
C PHE A 245 -9.12 -25.42 27.45
N GLU A 246 -10.33 -25.98 27.50
CA GLU A 246 -10.89 -26.58 28.72
C GLU A 246 -10.05 -27.78 29.21
N ASP A 247 -9.65 -28.67 28.29
CA ASP A 247 -8.80 -29.81 28.57
C ASP A 247 -7.40 -29.40 29.09
N ALA A 248 -6.79 -28.38 28.44
CA ALA A 248 -5.49 -27.86 28.84
C ALA A 248 -5.55 -27.19 30.21
N THR A 249 -6.55 -26.36 30.47
CA THR A 249 -6.71 -25.70 31.77
C THR A 249 -7.04 -26.68 32.88
N ALA A 250 -7.74 -27.78 32.57
CA ALA A 250 -7.95 -28.88 33.53
C ALA A 250 -6.63 -29.57 33.92
N GLN A 251 -5.67 -29.70 32.98
CA GLN A 251 -4.34 -30.23 33.31
C GLN A 251 -3.52 -29.24 34.14
N LEU A 252 -3.51 -27.95 33.75
CA LEU A 252 -2.76 -26.90 34.47
C LEU A 252 -3.30 -26.68 35.88
N SER A 253 -4.61 -26.84 36.12
CA SER A 253 -5.24 -26.67 37.44
C SER A 253 -4.81 -27.74 38.47
N GLN A 254 -4.20 -28.86 38.03
CA GLN A 254 -3.70 -29.90 38.92
C GLN A 254 -2.44 -29.47 39.69
N PHE A 255 -1.70 -28.48 39.19
CA PHE A 255 -0.52 -27.97 39.85
C PHE A 255 -0.90 -27.09 41.06
N PRO A 256 -0.05 -27.02 42.12
CA PRO A 256 -0.30 -26.19 43.29
C PRO A 256 -0.44 -24.69 42.94
N VAL A 257 -1.20 -23.96 43.73
CA VAL A 257 -1.28 -22.50 43.62
C VAL A 257 0.10 -21.90 43.91
N GLY A 258 0.58 -21.05 42.98
CA GLY A 258 1.92 -20.43 43.04
C GLY A 258 3.01 -21.21 42.29
N ASP A 259 2.70 -22.38 41.74
CA ASP A 259 3.60 -23.11 40.86
C ASP A 259 3.55 -22.47 39.46
N PRO A 260 4.70 -22.19 38.79
CA PRO A 260 4.74 -21.71 37.43
C PRO A 260 3.97 -22.58 36.44
N GLN A 261 3.97 -23.90 36.64
CA GLN A 261 3.27 -24.89 35.81
C GLN A 261 1.74 -24.77 35.86
N ARG A 262 1.21 -24.00 36.82
CA ARG A 262 -0.22 -23.64 36.84
C ARG A 262 -0.58 -22.48 35.91
N SER A 263 0.39 -21.98 35.13
CA SER A 263 0.21 -20.85 34.21
C SER A 263 0.26 -21.31 32.75
N MET A 264 -0.37 -20.55 31.89
CA MET A 264 -0.23 -20.69 30.45
C MET A 264 0.39 -19.42 29.86
N ALA A 265 1.30 -19.55 28.92
CA ALA A 265 1.85 -18.46 28.17
C ALA A 265 1.02 -18.23 26.88
N ILE A 266 0.64 -16.99 26.64
CA ILE A 266 0.03 -16.52 25.41
C ILE A 266 1.16 -15.89 24.60
N VAL A 267 1.52 -16.54 23.51
CA VAL A 267 2.69 -16.22 22.70
C VAL A 267 2.22 -15.68 21.34
N VAL A 268 2.78 -14.57 20.94
CA VAL A 268 2.57 -14.00 19.60
C VAL A 268 3.94 -13.76 18.98
N ASP A 269 4.20 -14.36 17.83
CA ASP A 269 5.47 -14.24 17.08
C ASP A 269 6.72 -14.51 17.96
N GLY A 270 6.65 -15.52 18.83
CA GLY A 270 7.75 -15.91 19.70
C GLY A 270 7.94 -15.03 20.94
N THR A 271 7.08 -14.06 21.17
CA THR A 271 7.12 -13.19 22.38
C THR A 271 5.96 -13.54 23.31
N VAL A 272 6.23 -13.67 24.60
CA VAL A 272 5.19 -13.91 25.62
C VAL A 272 4.49 -12.59 25.93
N ILE A 273 3.25 -12.43 25.45
CA ILE A 273 2.45 -11.23 25.70
C ILE A 273 1.84 -11.25 27.10
N SER A 274 1.45 -12.43 27.58
CA SER A 274 0.86 -12.60 28.91
C SER A 274 1.02 -14.05 29.35
N ALA A 275 1.19 -14.27 30.65
CA ALA A 275 1.27 -15.60 31.24
C ALA A 275 0.30 -15.74 32.42
N PRO A 276 -1.03 -15.77 32.17
CA PRO A 276 -2.03 -15.88 33.22
C PRO A 276 -1.92 -17.22 33.98
N THR A 277 -2.06 -17.13 35.27
CA THR A 277 -2.12 -18.31 36.16
C THR A 277 -3.56 -18.72 36.37
N ILE A 278 -3.85 -20.03 36.37
CA ILE A 278 -5.17 -20.55 36.67
C ILE A 278 -5.55 -20.16 38.12
N ALA A 279 -6.70 -19.52 38.26
CA ALA A 279 -7.17 -18.96 39.51
C ALA A 279 -7.27 -20.01 40.62
N SER A 280 -7.08 -19.60 41.87
CA SER A 280 -7.04 -20.50 43.02
C SER A 280 -8.39 -21.13 43.38
N ASP A 281 -9.48 -20.57 42.89
CA ASP A 281 -10.86 -21.06 43.03
C ASP A 281 -11.24 -22.16 42.04
N VAL A 282 -10.42 -22.38 41.02
CA VAL A 282 -10.58 -23.49 40.08
C VAL A 282 -10.04 -24.76 40.72
N ALA A 283 -10.90 -25.76 40.89
CA ALA A 283 -10.52 -27.02 41.52
C ALA A 283 -9.52 -27.81 40.68
N ALA A 284 -8.67 -28.61 41.34
CA ALA A 284 -7.69 -29.44 40.64
C ALA A 284 -8.39 -30.42 39.68
N GLY A 285 -8.02 -30.38 38.38
CA GLY A 285 -8.64 -31.18 37.34
C GLY A 285 -9.91 -30.55 36.72
N GLU A 286 -10.32 -29.37 37.16
CA GLU A 286 -11.41 -28.61 36.57
C GLU A 286 -10.90 -27.71 35.46
N GLY A 287 -11.52 -27.76 34.28
CA GLY A 287 -11.20 -26.92 33.14
C GLY A 287 -11.97 -25.61 33.15
N ILE A 288 -11.42 -24.58 32.51
CA ILE A 288 -12.07 -23.28 32.32
C ILE A 288 -12.73 -23.31 30.96
N PRO A 289 -14.03 -23.00 30.85
CA PRO A 289 -14.68 -22.86 29.55
C PRO A 289 -14.02 -21.77 28.70
N GLY A 290 -13.78 -22.06 27.41
CA GLY A 290 -13.03 -21.16 26.52
C GLY A 290 -13.71 -19.82 26.22
N ASP A 291 -15.01 -19.66 26.51
CA ASP A 291 -15.77 -18.43 26.39
C ASP A 291 -15.52 -17.41 27.53
N THR A 292 -14.75 -17.80 28.55
CA THR A 292 -14.41 -16.94 29.69
C THR A 292 -12.97 -16.45 29.70
N VAL A 293 -12.23 -16.67 28.61
CA VAL A 293 -10.82 -16.29 28.52
C VAL A 293 -10.66 -14.79 28.34
N VAL A 294 -9.83 -14.18 29.16
CA VAL A 294 -9.50 -12.76 29.10
C VAL A 294 -7.98 -12.58 29.17
N ILE A 295 -7.41 -11.99 28.13
CA ILE A 295 -5.99 -11.64 28.08
C ILE A 295 -5.84 -10.23 28.66
N THR A 296 -5.13 -10.07 29.75
CA THR A 296 -4.90 -8.77 30.37
C THR A 296 -3.64 -8.12 29.80
N ILE A 297 -3.78 -6.94 29.20
CA ILE A 297 -2.66 -6.13 28.67
C ILE A 297 -2.13 -5.18 29.76
N GLY A 298 -2.99 -4.74 30.66
CA GLY A 298 -2.61 -3.84 31.75
C GLY A 298 -3.23 -2.46 31.65
N SER A 299 -2.61 -1.48 32.31
CA SER A 299 -3.10 -0.09 32.41
C SER A 299 -2.02 0.95 32.07
N SER A 300 -1.02 0.59 31.25
CA SER A 300 -0.03 1.53 30.73
C SER A 300 -0.67 2.58 29.83
N ASP A 301 0.01 3.70 29.60
CA ASP A 301 -0.50 4.79 28.72
C ASP A 301 -0.81 4.30 27.29
N ASN A 302 -0.20 3.20 26.86
CA ASN A 302 -0.37 2.60 25.54
C ASN A 302 -1.27 1.35 25.54
N ALA A 303 -1.74 0.87 26.70
CA ALA A 303 -2.46 -0.40 26.83
C ALA A 303 -3.73 -0.49 25.95
N GLU A 304 -4.42 0.64 25.73
CA GLU A 304 -5.56 0.71 24.80
C GLU A 304 -5.15 0.36 23.38
N ALA A 305 -4.06 0.97 22.91
CA ALA A 305 -3.56 0.74 21.56
C ALA A 305 -3.04 -0.68 21.39
N GLU A 306 -2.29 -1.19 22.36
CA GLU A 306 -1.77 -2.56 22.38
C GLU A 306 -2.89 -3.60 22.40
N ALA A 307 -3.93 -3.40 23.19
CA ALA A 307 -5.11 -4.28 23.22
C ALA A 307 -5.87 -4.26 21.88
N ALA A 308 -6.04 -3.08 21.26
CA ALA A 308 -6.71 -2.96 19.97
C ALA A 308 -5.89 -3.62 18.84
N ASP A 309 -4.57 -3.48 18.87
CA ASP A 309 -3.66 -4.06 17.89
C ASP A 309 -3.64 -5.59 18.01
N LEU A 310 -3.52 -6.11 19.24
CA LEU A 310 -3.59 -7.55 19.51
C LEU A 310 -4.95 -8.13 19.09
N ALA A 311 -6.05 -7.48 19.45
CA ALA A 311 -7.39 -7.92 19.02
C ALA A 311 -7.52 -7.94 17.50
N THR A 312 -6.91 -6.97 16.80
CA THR A 312 -6.89 -6.91 15.34
C THR A 312 -6.09 -8.07 14.73
N ILE A 313 -4.89 -8.34 15.25
CA ILE A 313 -4.06 -9.47 14.82
C ILE A 313 -4.80 -10.80 15.03
N LEU A 314 -5.39 -11.00 16.21
CA LEU A 314 -6.12 -12.23 16.54
C LEU A 314 -7.39 -12.40 15.70
N ARG A 315 -8.11 -11.32 15.40
CA ARG A 315 -9.33 -11.35 14.59
C ARG A 315 -9.08 -11.74 13.14
N TYR A 316 -8.01 -11.24 12.53
CA TYR A 316 -7.73 -11.45 11.11
C TYR A 316 -6.74 -12.59 10.86
N GLY A 317 -6.20 -13.16 11.92
CA GLY A 317 -5.37 -14.36 11.91
C GLY A 317 -3.91 -14.11 11.53
N ALA A 318 -3.12 -15.19 11.56
CA ALA A 318 -1.72 -15.21 11.22
C ALA A 318 -1.51 -15.05 9.70
N LEU A 319 -0.39 -14.43 9.32
CA LEU A 319 0.07 -14.47 7.93
C LEU A 319 0.47 -15.91 7.57
N PRO A 320 0.16 -16.36 6.35
CA PRO A 320 0.39 -17.74 5.94
C PRO A 320 1.88 -18.09 5.74
N THR A 321 2.77 -17.13 5.85
CA THR A 321 4.23 -17.27 5.78
C THR A 321 4.91 -16.09 6.46
N THR A 322 6.18 -16.27 6.83
CA THR A 322 7.01 -15.19 7.35
C THR A 322 7.49 -14.27 6.24
N PHE A 323 7.59 -12.97 6.52
CA PHE A 323 8.08 -11.98 5.57
C PHE A 323 9.29 -11.26 6.14
N THR A 324 10.34 -11.13 5.33
CA THR A 324 11.47 -10.26 5.64
C THR A 324 11.22 -8.85 5.13
N ARG A 325 11.62 -7.84 5.91
CA ARG A 325 11.51 -6.42 5.53
C ARG A 325 12.72 -6.03 4.73
N ASP A 326 12.57 -5.82 3.41
CA ASP A 326 13.69 -5.45 2.54
C ASP A 326 13.94 -3.93 2.53
N ARG A 327 12.86 -3.15 2.42
CA ARG A 327 12.94 -1.69 2.28
C ARG A 327 11.75 -1.02 2.97
N VAL A 328 12.05 0.04 3.71
CA VAL A 328 11.04 0.94 4.27
C VAL A 328 11.38 2.36 3.86
N GLU A 329 10.50 2.99 3.10
CA GLU A 329 10.63 4.37 2.65
C GLU A 329 9.53 5.22 3.30
N SER A 330 9.90 6.37 3.85
CA SER A 330 8.94 7.34 4.36
C SER A 330 8.93 8.59 3.50
N VAL A 331 7.75 9.03 3.11
CA VAL A 331 7.54 10.29 2.39
C VAL A 331 6.89 11.29 3.33
N SER A 332 7.55 12.43 3.53
CA SER A 332 6.98 13.48 4.37
C SER A 332 5.74 14.09 3.72
N ALA A 333 4.69 14.30 4.50
CA ALA A 333 3.45 14.96 4.05
C ALA A 333 3.70 16.38 3.51
N SER A 334 4.68 17.10 4.05
CA SER A 334 5.07 18.43 3.54
C SER A 334 5.68 18.34 2.15
N LEU A 335 6.55 17.36 1.90
CA LEU A 335 7.17 17.15 0.59
C LEU A 335 6.12 16.81 -0.47
N GLY A 336 5.13 15.97 -0.14
CA GLY A 336 4.01 15.61 -1.02
C GLY A 336 3.15 16.82 -1.38
N SER A 337 2.77 17.64 -0.37
CA SER A 337 1.95 18.84 -0.59
C SER A 337 2.67 19.91 -1.43
N ASP A 338 3.97 20.08 -1.23
CA ASP A 338 4.77 21.03 -2.01
C ASP A 338 4.94 20.55 -3.47
N SER A 339 5.15 19.25 -3.67
CA SER A 339 5.21 18.63 -4.99
C SER A 339 3.87 18.76 -5.73
N LEU A 340 2.74 18.54 -5.05
CA LEU A 340 1.41 18.74 -5.63
C LEU A 340 1.17 20.20 -6.03
N ARG A 341 1.51 21.15 -5.16
CA ARG A 341 1.40 22.59 -5.46
C ARG A 341 2.27 22.99 -6.66
N ALA A 342 3.52 22.55 -6.68
CA ALA A 342 4.43 22.81 -7.79
C ALA A 342 3.90 22.20 -9.10
N GLY A 343 3.42 20.97 -9.07
CA GLY A 343 2.81 20.29 -10.21
C GLY A 343 1.56 21.00 -10.74
N LEU A 344 0.65 21.40 -9.84
CA LEU A 344 -0.55 22.17 -10.20
C LEU A 344 -0.20 23.53 -10.81
N LEU A 345 0.74 24.27 -10.21
CA LEU A 345 1.20 25.57 -10.73
C LEU A 345 1.85 25.42 -12.10
N ALA A 346 2.71 24.42 -12.28
CA ALA A 346 3.32 24.11 -13.55
C ALA A 346 2.28 23.72 -14.62
N GLY A 347 1.32 22.86 -14.27
CA GLY A 347 0.24 22.43 -15.14
C GLY A 347 -0.68 23.58 -15.56
N LEU A 348 -1.11 24.39 -14.61
CA LEU A 348 -1.95 25.58 -14.89
C LEU A 348 -1.16 26.63 -15.70
N GLY A 349 0.12 26.84 -15.38
CA GLY A 349 0.99 27.74 -16.13
C GLY A 349 1.19 27.27 -17.57
N GLY A 350 1.44 25.98 -17.77
CA GLY A 350 1.53 25.36 -19.09
C GLY A 350 0.23 25.46 -19.89
N LEU A 351 -0.91 25.15 -19.25
CA LEU A 351 -2.23 25.29 -19.86
C LEU A 351 -2.53 26.75 -20.26
N ALA A 352 -2.22 27.72 -19.37
CA ALA A 352 -2.40 29.14 -19.66
C ALA A 352 -1.55 29.58 -20.85
N LEU A 353 -0.30 29.16 -20.92
CA LEU A 353 0.62 29.46 -22.02
C LEU A 353 0.09 28.89 -23.34
N VAL A 354 -0.33 27.62 -23.37
CA VAL A 354 -0.94 26.97 -24.53
C VAL A 354 -2.25 27.67 -24.93
N ALA A 355 -3.11 28.02 -23.97
CA ALA A 355 -4.36 28.73 -24.24
C ALA A 355 -4.10 30.10 -24.88
N ILE A 356 -3.15 30.88 -24.34
CA ILE A 356 -2.73 32.16 -24.88
C ILE A 356 -2.21 31.99 -26.31
N ALA A 357 -1.31 31.04 -26.53
CA ALA A 357 -0.76 30.75 -27.87
C ALA A 357 -1.87 30.40 -28.87
N LEU A 358 -2.82 29.54 -28.49
CA LEU A 358 -3.95 29.17 -29.34
C LEU A 358 -4.85 30.35 -29.66
N VAL A 359 -5.13 31.25 -28.70
CA VAL A 359 -5.95 32.45 -28.94
C VAL A 359 -5.22 33.45 -29.84
N LEU A 360 -3.93 33.67 -29.61
CA LEU A 360 -3.13 34.58 -30.44
C LEU A 360 -3.03 34.09 -31.88
N TYR A 361 -2.83 32.79 -32.09
CA TYR A 361 -2.62 32.22 -33.40
C TYR A 361 -3.92 31.86 -34.13
N TYR A 362 -4.90 31.27 -33.41
CA TYR A 362 -6.17 30.79 -33.99
C TYR A 362 -7.39 31.64 -33.68
N ARG A 363 -7.24 32.69 -32.86
CA ARG A 363 -8.30 33.67 -32.51
C ARG A 363 -9.57 33.00 -31.99
N ALA A 364 -10.71 33.13 -32.70
CA ALA A 364 -11.99 32.54 -32.29
C ALA A 364 -11.95 31.01 -32.17
N LEU A 365 -11.15 30.31 -32.97
CA LEU A 365 -10.94 28.88 -32.86
C LEU A 365 -10.18 28.54 -31.57
N GLY A 366 -9.23 29.39 -31.13
CA GLY A 366 -8.55 29.27 -29.86
C GLY A 366 -9.49 29.38 -28.66
N LEU A 367 -10.52 30.26 -28.72
CA LEU A 367 -11.56 30.31 -27.70
C LEU A 367 -12.39 29.00 -27.60
N ALA A 368 -12.66 28.38 -28.77
CA ALA A 368 -13.30 27.07 -28.79
C ALA A 368 -12.40 25.98 -28.17
N ALA A 369 -11.09 26.04 -28.37
CA ALA A 369 -10.14 25.15 -27.72
C ALA A 369 -10.11 25.32 -26.20
N ILE A 370 -10.11 26.56 -25.69
CA ILE A 370 -10.19 26.82 -24.23
C ILE A 370 -11.45 26.22 -23.62
N ALA A 371 -12.60 26.41 -24.27
CA ALA A 371 -13.84 25.78 -23.83
C ALA A 371 -13.75 24.25 -23.87
N GLY A 372 -13.04 23.69 -24.88
CA GLY A 372 -12.77 22.27 -25.01
C GLY A 372 -11.87 21.74 -23.87
N PHE A 373 -10.80 22.44 -23.53
CA PHE A 373 -9.96 22.08 -22.37
C PHE A 373 -10.76 22.07 -21.06
N SER A 374 -11.70 22.98 -20.89
CA SER A 374 -12.58 23.02 -19.72
C SER A 374 -13.50 21.78 -19.65
N VAL A 375 -14.07 21.35 -20.77
CA VAL A 375 -14.88 20.12 -20.88
C VAL A 375 -14.00 18.89 -20.67
N PHE A 376 -12.83 18.84 -21.29
CA PHE A 376 -11.85 17.77 -21.15
C PHE A 376 -11.41 17.59 -19.69
N GLY A 377 -10.96 18.66 -19.04
CA GLY A 377 -10.54 18.64 -17.65
C GLY A 377 -11.65 18.22 -16.69
N SER A 378 -12.89 18.72 -16.93
CA SER A 378 -14.06 18.33 -16.14
C SER A 378 -14.34 16.84 -16.22
N LEU A 379 -14.38 16.25 -17.43
CA LEU A 379 -14.59 14.81 -17.61
C LEU A 379 -13.45 13.98 -17.04
N LEU A 380 -12.20 14.41 -17.25
CA LEU A 380 -11.02 13.72 -16.75
C LEU A 380 -11.02 13.65 -15.22
N ILE A 381 -11.27 14.77 -14.54
CA ILE A 381 -11.35 14.83 -13.07
C ILE A 381 -12.47 13.91 -12.57
N VAL A 382 -13.65 13.96 -13.18
CA VAL A 382 -14.76 13.07 -12.78
C VAL A 382 -14.39 11.61 -12.91
N LEU A 383 -13.76 11.21 -14.04
CA LEU A 383 -13.34 9.81 -14.25
C LEU A 383 -12.29 9.37 -13.23
N ILE A 384 -11.32 10.23 -12.91
CA ILE A 384 -10.30 9.94 -11.88
C ILE A 384 -10.96 9.73 -10.50
N ILE A 385 -11.90 10.62 -10.12
CA ILE A 385 -12.62 10.47 -8.84
C ILE A 385 -13.44 9.18 -8.81
N LEU A 386 -14.13 8.85 -9.90
CA LEU A 386 -14.92 7.61 -10.00
C LEU A 386 -14.03 6.36 -9.92
N LEU A 387 -12.90 6.35 -10.63
CA LEU A 387 -11.95 5.23 -10.53
C LEU A 387 -11.39 5.09 -9.12
N GLY A 388 -11.02 6.20 -8.49
CA GLY A 388 -10.60 6.20 -7.10
C GLY A 388 -11.67 5.63 -6.16
N ARG A 389 -12.94 5.97 -6.42
CA ARG A 389 -14.07 5.53 -5.56
C ARG A 389 -14.44 4.06 -5.74
N PHE A 390 -14.44 3.56 -6.98
CA PHE A 390 -14.93 2.21 -7.29
C PHE A 390 -13.84 1.16 -7.44
N GLN A 391 -12.62 1.56 -7.81
CA GLN A 391 -11.49 0.65 -8.04
C GLN A 391 -10.32 0.89 -7.08
N GLY A 392 -10.43 1.84 -6.15
CA GLY A 392 -9.35 2.15 -5.20
C GLY A 392 -8.09 2.74 -5.82
N THR A 393 -8.15 3.24 -7.08
CA THR A 393 -6.99 3.86 -7.74
C THR A 393 -6.65 5.20 -7.12
N THR A 394 -5.39 5.39 -6.71
CA THR A 394 -4.89 6.64 -6.15
C THR A 394 -4.24 7.52 -7.20
N LEU A 395 -4.40 8.84 -7.09
CA LEU A 395 -3.72 9.81 -7.94
C LEU A 395 -2.31 10.06 -7.38
N THR A 396 -1.31 9.56 -8.10
CA THR A 396 0.12 9.72 -7.78
C THR A 396 0.69 10.99 -8.44
N LEU A 397 1.90 11.43 -8.03
CA LEU A 397 2.60 12.54 -8.70
C LEU A 397 2.86 12.23 -10.18
N ALA A 398 3.19 10.98 -10.50
CA ALA A 398 3.31 10.52 -11.88
C ALA A 398 1.96 10.59 -12.62
N GLY A 399 0.84 10.29 -11.95
CA GLY A 399 -0.50 10.47 -12.50
C GLY A 399 -0.82 11.93 -12.82
N VAL A 400 -0.47 12.86 -11.93
CA VAL A 400 -0.57 14.32 -12.20
C VAL A 400 0.25 14.72 -13.43
N THR A 401 1.47 14.18 -13.55
CA THR A 401 2.30 14.40 -14.75
C THR A 401 1.61 13.86 -16.00
N GLY A 402 0.95 12.71 -15.93
CA GLY A 402 0.14 12.15 -17.02
C GLY A 402 -0.99 13.09 -17.46
N ILE A 403 -1.67 13.75 -16.51
CA ILE A 403 -2.67 14.78 -16.79
C ILE A 403 -2.06 15.97 -17.53
N ILE A 404 -0.91 16.47 -17.08
CA ILE A 404 -0.22 17.60 -17.70
C ILE A 404 0.21 17.27 -19.14
N VAL A 405 0.76 16.08 -19.35
CA VAL A 405 1.15 15.60 -20.70
C VAL A 405 -0.06 15.48 -21.60
N SER A 406 -1.20 14.98 -21.09
CA SER A 406 -2.42 14.82 -21.89
C SER A 406 -2.99 16.15 -22.36
N VAL A 407 -2.82 17.24 -21.60
CA VAL A 407 -3.18 18.60 -22.05
C VAL A 407 -2.37 18.99 -23.29
N GLY A 408 -1.09 18.62 -23.36
CA GLY A 408 -0.26 18.82 -24.56
C GLY A 408 -0.78 18.04 -25.77
N ILE A 409 -1.14 16.77 -25.59
CA ILE A 409 -1.70 15.92 -26.65
C ILE A 409 -3.03 16.49 -27.16
N THR A 410 -3.92 16.91 -26.25
CA THR A 410 -5.18 17.57 -26.61
C THR A 410 -4.94 18.87 -27.37
N ALA A 411 -3.91 19.66 -26.99
CA ALA A 411 -3.53 20.86 -27.74
C ALA A 411 -3.11 20.54 -29.18
N ASP A 412 -2.31 19.50 -29.37
CA ASP A 412 -1.90 19.03 -30.68
C ASP A 412 -3.11 18.61 -31.55
N SER A 413 -4.08 17.92 -30.93
CA SER A 413 -5.34 17.56 -31.60
C SER A 413 -6.10 18.79 -32.11
N TYR A 414 -6.16 19.88 -31.33
CA TYR A 414 -6.75 21.16 -31.80
C TYR A 414 -5.94 21.80 -32.92
N ILE A 415 -4.62 21.83 -32.80
CA ILE A 415 -3.74 22.41 -33.85
C ILE A 415 -3.92 21.66 -35.17
N VAL A 416 -3.88 20.33 -35.14
CA VAL A 416 -4.09 19.49 -36.31
C VAL A 416 -5.46 19.78 -36.96
N PHE A 417 -6.51 19.87 -36.16
CA PHE A 417 -7.85 20.17 -36.66
C PHE A 417 -7.92 21.57 -37.29
N PHE A 418 -7.39 22.59 -36.63
CA PHE A 418 -7.44 23.97 -37.14
C PHE A 418 -6.60 24.17 -38.39
N GLU A 419 -5.42 23.53 -38.46
CA GLU A 419 -4.61 23.59 -39.69
C GLU A 419 -5.29 22.88 -40.85
N ARG A 420 -5.97 21.77 -40.63
CA ARG A 420 -6.76 21.11 -41.67
C ARG A 420 -7.94 21.97 -42.16
N ILE A 421 -8.58 22.73 -41.28
CA ILE A 421 -9.60 23.72 -41.70
C ILE A 421 -8.99 24.81 -42.58
N LYS A 422 -7.82 25.37 -42.20
CA LYS A 422 -7.09 26.37 -42.95
C LYS A 422 -6.70 25.87 -44.36
N GLU A 423 -6.15 24.63 -44.39
CA GLU A 423 -5.76 23.99 -45.65
C GLU A 423 -6.95 23.84 -46.62
N GLU A 424 -8.09 23.35 -46.11
CA GLU A 424 -9.30 23.20 -46.95
C GLU A 424 -9.91 24.54 -47.36
N HIS A 425 -9.78 25.57 -46.54
CA HIS A 425 -10.22 26.93 -46.91
C HIS A 425 -9.33 27.55 -47.97
N ARG A 426 -8.01 27.40 -47.87
CA ARG A 426 -7.05 27.85 -48.91
C ARG A 426 -7.26 27.20 -50.29
N LYS A 427 -7.90 26.00 -50.34
CA LYS A 427 -8.32 25.33 -51.58
C LYS A 427 -9.59 25.95 -52.20
N GLY A 428 -10.05 27.11 -51.70
CA GLY A 428 -11.21 27.84 -52.22
C GLY A 428 -12.57 27.31 -51.76
N ARG A 429 -12.61 26.42 -50.74
CA ARG A 429 -13.88 25.92 -50.20
C ARG A 429 -14.55 26.94 -49.30
N ARG A 430 -15.89 26.94 -49.31
CA ARG A 430 -16.65 27.76 -48.37
C ARG A 430 -16.32 27.34 -46.92
N LEU A 431 -16.23 28.29 -46.00
CA LEU A 431 -15.78 28.06 -44.61
C LEU A 431 -16.51 26.90 -43.91
N ARG A 432 -17.82 26.79 -44.09
CA ARG A 432 -18.61 25.67 -43.53
C ARG A 432 -18.19 24.31 -44.08
N GLN A 433 -17.88 24.24 -45.35
CA GLN A 433 -17.44 23.01 -46.01
C GLN A 433 -16.01 22.66 -45.63
N SER A 434 -15.17 23.68 -45.42
CA SER A 434 -13.80 23.52 -44.90
C SER A 434 -13.78 22.90 -43.50
N VAL A 435 -14.68 23.32 -42.60
CA VAL A 435 -14.79 22.74 -41.27
C VAL A 435 -15.23 21.27 -41.32
N ASP A 436 -16.24 20.91 -42.11
CA ASP A 436 -16.72 19.53 -42.17
C ASP A 436 -15.71 18.58 -42.84
N THR A 437 -15.07 19.02 -43.92
CA THR A 437 -14.03 18.22 -44.60
C THR A 437 -12.74 18.18 -43.80
N GLY A 438 -12.33 19.31 -43.23
CA GLY A 438 -11.16 19.41 -42.38
C GLY A 438 -11.29 18.52 -41.13
N PHE A 439 -12.48 18.53 -40.51
CA PHE A 439 -12.72 17.63 -39.36
C PHE A 439 -12.56 16.16 -39.75
N LYS A 440 -13.17 15.69 -40.80
CA LYS A 440 -13.09 14.27 -41.20
C LYS A 440 -11.64 13.83 -41.43
N ARG A 441 -10.82 14.68 -42.04
CA ARG A 441 -9.40 14.39 -42.27
C ARG A 441 -8.57 14.46 -40.97
N ALA A 442 -8.77 15.52 -40.19
CA ALA A 442 -8.08 15.69 -38.91
C ALA A 442 -8.43 14.55 -37.93
N PHE A 443 -9.73 14.21 -37.83
CA PHE A 443 -10.19 13.19 -36.90
C PHE A 443 -9.58 11.82 -37.19
N HIS A 444 -9.38 11.45 -38.46
CA HIS A 444 -8.68 10.20 -38.78
C HIS A 444 -7.21 10.23 -38.30
N THR A 445 -6.53 11.37 -38.48
CA THR A 445 -5.15 11.53 -38.01
C THR A 445 -5.07 11.51 -36.50
N ILE A 446 -5.96 12.24 -35.79
CA ILE A 446 -6.06 12.28 -34.34
C ILE A 446 -6.32 10.87 -33.79
N LEU A 447 -7.34 10.19 -34.32
CA LEU A 447 -7.71 8.83 -33.88
C LEU A 447 -6.54 7.84 -34.04
N THR A 448 -5.76 7.96 -35.15
CA THR A 448 -4.59 7.09 -35.33
C THR A 448 -3.51 7.38 -34.31
N ALA A 449 -3.19 8.66 -34.04
CA ALA A 449 -2.21 9.06 -33.04
C ALA A 449 -2.64 8.62 -31.62
N ASP A 450 -3.90 8.88 -31.28
CA ASP A 450 -4.47 8.53 -29.99
C ASP A 450 -4.54 7.01 -29.78
N THR A 451 -4.79 6.24 -30.84
CA THR A 451 -4.76 4.76 -30.76
C THR A 451 -3.36 4.27 -30.40
N VAL A 452 -2.30 4.87 -30.95
CA VAL A 452 -0.91 4.51 -30.61
C VAL A 452 -0.60 4.88 -29.17
N THR A 453 -0.97 6.09 -28.74
CA THR A 453 -0.78 6.54 -27.35
C THR A 453 -1.55 5.67 -26.36
N PHE A 454 -2.78 5.33 -26.68
CA PHE A 454 -3.62 4.45 -25.87
C PHE A 454 -3.05 3.04 -25.78
N ALA A 455 -2.60 2.46 -26.89
CA ALA A 455 -1.94 1.15 -26.88
C ALA A 455 -0.65 1.17 -26.04
N GLY A 456 0.15 2.24 -26.16
CA GLY A 456 1.33 2.44 -25.32
C GLY A 456 0.98 2.56 -23.83
N SER A 457 -0.10 3.28 -23.50
CA SER A 457 -0.56 3.41 -22.11
C SER A 457 -1.06 2.08 -21.53
N ILE A 458 -1.76 1.26 -22.32
CA ILE A 458 -2.18 -0.09 -21.89
C ILE A 458 -0.95 -0.98 -21.65
N LEU A 459 0.01 -0.98 -22.58
CA LEU A 459 1.22 -1.77 -22.42
C LEU A 459 1.99 -1.35 -21.17
N LEU A 460 2.11 -0.04 -20.95
CA LEU A 460 2.74 0.51 -19.75
C LEU A 460 1.97 0.14 -18.49
N TRP A 461 0.65 0.17 -18.49
CA TRP A 461 -0.19 -0.24 -17.36
C TRP A 461 -0.03 -1.71 -17.01
N LEU A 462 0.14 -2.59 -18.01
CA LEU A 462 0.33 -4.02 -17.80
C LEU A 462 1.72 -4.36 -17.26
N LEU A 463 2.76 -3.64 -17.70
CA LEU A 463 4.15 -3.96 -17.37
C LEU A 463 4.70 -3.12 -16.20
N ALA A 464 4.15 -1.94 -15.95
CA ALA A 464 4.67 -1.04 -14.94
C ALA A 464 4.15 -1.34 -13.54
N ILE A 465 4.97 -0.98 -12.56
CA ILE A 465 4.71 -1.14 -11.13
C ILE A 465 4.71 0.23 -10.46
N GLY A 466 3.94 0.38 -9.39
CA GLY A 466 3.92 1.58 -8.55
C GLY A 466 3.48 2.85 -9.29
N PRO A 467 4.16 4.00 -9.07
CA PRO A 467 3.73 5.30 -9.61
C PRO A 467 3.59 5.37 -11.12
N VAL A 468 4.40 4.60 -11.88
CA VAL A 468 4.35 4.57 -13.34
C VAL A 468 3.03 4.00 -13.85
N LYS A 469 2.42 3.07 -13.11
CA LYS A 469 1.09 2.54 -13.41
C LYS A 469 0.02 3.64 -13.30
N GLY A 470 0.13 4.53 -12.32
CA GLY A 470 -0.73 5.70 -12.18
C GLY A 470 -0.64 6.66 -13.37
N PHE A 471 0.59 6.93 -13.87
CA PHE A 471 0.81 7.69 -15.11
C PHE A 471 0.12 7.04 -16.32
N ALA A 472 0.29 5.74 -16.48
CA ALA A 472 -0.29 4.99 -17.61
C ALA A 472 -1.83 5.04 -17.60
N ILE A 473 -2.46 4.87 -16.44
CA ILE A 473 -3.91 4.95 -16.27
C ILE A 473 -4.42 6.35 -16.66
N THR A 474 -3.82 7.40 -16.09
CA THR A 474 -4.27 8.78 -16.36
C THR A 474 -4.08 9.17 -17.81
N LEU A 475 -2.95 8.79 -18.43
CA LEU A 475 -2.70 9.04 -19.86
C LEU A 475 -3.70 8.28 -20.75
N GLY A 476 -3.97 7.01 -20.46
CA GLY A 476 -4.91 6.19 -21.21
C GLY A 476 -6.34 6.73 -21.15
N ILE A 477 -6.82 7.10 -19.97
CA ILE A 477 -8.13 7.71 -19.78
C ILE A 477 -8.21 9.04 -20.50
N ALA A 478 -7.20 9.89 -20.35
CA ALA A 478 -7.14 11.19 -20.99
C ALA A 478 -7.20 11.09 -22.52
N THR A 479 -6.52 10.11 -23.11
CA THR A 479 -6.57 9.86 -24.55
C THR A 479 -7.98 9.49 -25.02
N VAL A 480 -8.71 8.66 -24.29
CA VAL A 480 -10.11 8.34 -24.60
C VAL A 480 -11.00 9.57 -24.49
N VAL A 481 -10.82 10.36 -23.43
CA VAL A 481 -11.57 11.61 -23.22
C VAL A 481 -11.28 12.61 -24.33
N ASP A 482 -10.03 12.72 -24.81
CA ASP A 482 -9.66 13.61 -25.91
C ASP A 482 -10.44 13.29 -27.18
N VAL A 483 -10.46 12.03 -27.62
CA VAL A 483 -11.25 11.58 -28.78
C VAL A 483 -12.74 11.90 -28.61
N MET A 484 -13.29 11.66 -27.41
CA MET A 484 -14.69 11.97 -27.12
C MET A 484 -14.98 13.47 -27.22
N VAL A 485 -14.13 14.32 -26.63
CA VAL A 485 -14.27 15.77 -26.66
C VAL A 485 -14.08 16.31 -28.08
N ALA A 486 -13.11 15.80 -28.82
CA ALA A 486 -12.90 16.19 -30.22
C ALA A 486 -14.15 15.97 -31.07
N TYR A 487 -14.83 14.82 -30.87
CA TYR A 487 -16.02 14.47 -31.68
C TYR A 487 -17.30 15.15 -31.19
N PHE A 488 -17.59 15.10 -29.90
CA PHE A 488 -18.88 15.52 -29.32
C PHE A 488 -18.92 17.00 -28.94
N PHE A 489 -17.77 17.60 -28.63
CA PHE A 489 -17.69 19.03 -28.28
C PHE A 489 -17.03 19.87 -29.35
N THR A 490 -15.78 19.57 -29.74
CA THR A 490 -14.97 20.48 -30.57
C THR A 490 -15.56 20.64 -31.96
N ARG A 491 -15.99 19.57 -32.62
CA ARG A 491 -16.63 19.64 -33.94
C ARG A 491 -17.92 20.48 -33.92
N PRO A 492 -18.92 20.23 -33.05
CA PRO A 492 -20.12 21.07 -32.97
C PRO A 492 -19.81 22.52 -32.61
N ALA A 493 -18.89 22.78 -31.69
CA ALA A 493 -18.52 24.12 -31.24
C ALA A 493 -17.94 24.95 -32.38
N VAL A 494 -16.95 24.41 -33.10
CA VAL A 494 -16.35 25.08 -34.26
C VAL A 494 -17.36 25.29 -35.39
N MET A 495 -18.22 24.30 -35.68
CA MET A 495 -19.27 24.42 -36.69
C MET A 495 -20.30 25.50 -36.34
N LEU A 496 -20.65 25.67 -35.07
CA LEU A 496 -21.56 26.71 -34.58
C LEU A 496 -20.89 28.09 -34.60
N LEU A 497 -19.61 28.19 -34.25
CA LEU A 497 -18.83 29.44 -34.36
C LEU A 497 -18.81 29.96 -35.81
N VAL A 498 -18.58 29.08 -36.76
CA VAL A 498 -18.57 29.44 -38.19
C VAL A 498 -19.96 29.87 -38.71
N ARG A 499 -21.04 29.32 -38.13
CA ARG A 499 -22.42 29.69 -38.48
C ARG A 499 -22.93 30.93 -37.72
N GLY A 500 -22.18 31.41 -36.73
CA GLY A 500 -22.51 32.54 -35.88
C GLY A 500 -21.85 33.86 -36.29
N ARG A 501 -22.01 34.89 -35.45
CA ARG A 501 -21.43 36.23 -35.61
C ARG A 501 -19.90 36.25 -35.74
N PHE A 502 -19.22 35.22 -35.26
CA PHE A 502 -17.77 35.08 -35.31
C PHE A 502 -17.26 34.46 -36.62
N GLY A 503 -18.15 34.05 -37.53
CA GLY A 503 -17.77 33.43 -38.81
C GLY A 503 -17.14 34.39 -39.84
N GLU A 504 -17.72 35.58 -40.01
CA GLU A 504 -17.45 36.43 -41.18
C GLU A 504 -16.95 37.84 -40.86
N GLY A 505 -16.91 38.32 -39.63
CA GLY A 505 -16.58 39.72 -39.30
C GLY A 505 -15.76 39.93 -38.04
N GLY A 506 -14.76 40.83 -38.09
CA GLY A 506 -13.99 41.34 -36.97
C GLY A 506 -12.61 40.69 -36.76
N ARG A 507 -11.77 41.35 -35.92
CA ARG A 507 -10.40 40.92 -35.60
C ARG A 507 -10.28 39.52 -35.01
N LEU A 508 -11.33 39.06 -34.29
CA LEU A 508 -11.43 37.72 -33.66
C LEU A 508 -12.22 36.74 -34.52
N SER A 509 -12.53 37.02 -35.80
CA SER A 509 -13.32 36.12 -36.66
C SER A 509 -12.55 34.87 -37.02
N VAL A 510 -13.28 33.79 -37.31
CA VAL A 510 -12.72 32.55 -37.86
C VAL A 510 -12.04 32.82 -39.20
N ARG A 511 -12.65 33.67 -40.05
CA ARG A 511 -12.06 34.12 -41.33
C ARG A 511 -10.74 34.87 -41.11
N GLY A 512 -10.64 35.70 -40.08
CA GLY A 512 -9.40 36.37 -39.72
C GLY A 512 -8.26 35.43 -39.27
N ALA A 513 -8.60 34.25 -38.76
CA ALA A 513 -7.64 33.21 -38.39
C ALA A 513 -7.15 32.42 -39.63
N MET A 514 -7.87 32.43 -40.74
CA MET A 514 -7.55 31.69 -41.96
C MET A 514 -6.47 32.35 -42.82
N GLY A 515 -6.07 33.60 -42.54
CA GLY A 515 -5.17 34.41 -43.38
C GLY A 515 -5.90 35.14 -44.49
N ARG A 516 -5.25 36.16 -45.12
CA ARG A 516 -5.79 36.86 -46.33
C ARG A 516 -5.72 35.89 -47.50
N ASP A 517 -6.83 35.84 -48.28
CA ASP A 517 -6.88 35.09 -49.54
C ASP A 517 -5.83 35.65 -50.47
N THR A 518 -4.93 34.83 -50.98
CA THR A 518 -3.90 35.19 -51.95
C THR A 518 -4.50 35.71 -53.26
N HIS A 519 -5.78 35.45 -53.56
CA HIS A 519 -6.51 35.98 -54.72
C HIS A 519 -6.86 37.47 -54.64
N GLU A 520 -6.87 38.10 -53.42
CA GLU A 520 -7.04 39.56 -53.33
C GLU A 520 -5.76 40.34 -53.64
N ILE A 521 -4.61 39.68 -53.64
CA ILE A 521 -3.32 40.32 -53.93
C ILE A 521 -3.06 40.35 -55.44
N GLU A 522 -3.53 39.36 -56.22
CA GLU A 522 -3.42 39.34 -57.69
C GLU A 522 -4.36 40.33 -58.41
N GLY A 523 -5.52 40.67 -57.82
CA GLY A 523 -6.46 41.64 -58.34
C GLY A 523 -6.12 43.11 -57.98
N ALA A 524 -5.10 43.37 -57.16
CA ALA A 524 -4.66 44.72 -56.78
C ALA A 524 -3.40 45.16 -57.57
N VAL A 525 -2.87 44.31 -58.43
CA VAL A 525 -1.66 44.58 -59.29
C VAL A 525 -2.00 44.66 -60.76
N THR A 526 -3.26 44.52 -61.13
CA THR A 526 -3.77 44.86 -62.49
C THR A 526 -4.66 46.10 -62.40
#